data_25d6d7721f03a4be080cb035776a14c9
#
_entry.id   25d6d7721f03a4be080cb035776a14c9
#
_cell.length_a   1.000
_cell.length_b   1.000
_cell.length_c   1.000
_cell.angle_alpha   90.00
_cell.angle_beta   90.00
_cell.angle_gamma   90.00
#
_symmetry.space_group_name_H-M   'P 1'
#
loop_
_entity.id
_entity.type
_entity.pdbx_description
1 polymer ?
#
loop_
_entity_poly.entity_id
_entity_poly.type
_entity_poly.pdbx_seq_one_letter_code
_entity_poly.pdbx_strand_id
1 'polypeptide(L)'
;MNTSRNKNVVILGGNGYIGNTIIEKWLERDKSAEFFSISRSGKGRMSKSNVHYLKADVTDLEQVQSVLPECVDYIVDCVGVYTKDKEQLEKYNLLPAKVMLEIADQKSVKGIGYIGGVMGPKEFTDSKSYVIQMLCSSKHKIAYVEPTLVYGNGRNDTLSKMVPLLKFAGIFSKKMKPVKVDDLADELISKLIK
;
A
#
# COMPACT_ATOMS: atom_id res chain seq x y z
N MET A 1 -20.84 5.00 28.05
CA MET A 1 -20.88 4.85 26.58
C MET A 1 -19.45 4.88 26.09
N ASN A 2 -18.91 3.74 25.63
CA ASN A 2 -17.56 3.70 25.07
C ASN A 2 -17.65 4.30 23.64
N THR A 3 -17.45 5.59 23.50
CA THR A 3 -17.26 6.21 22.18
C THR A 3 -15.91 5.72 21.65
N SER A 4 -15.90 4.59 20.95
CA SER A 4 -14.70 4.18 20.23
C SER A 4 -14.38 5.29 19.22
N ARG A 5 -13.20 5.93 19.36
CA ARG A 5 -12.75 6.90 18.38
C ARG A 5 -12.68 6.28 16.98
N ASN A 6 -12.84 7.11 15.97
CA ASN A 6 -12.64 6.69 14.57
C ASN A 6 -11.24 6.10 14.39
N LYS A 7 -11.12 5.09 13.54
CA LYS A 7 -9.83 4.51 13.19
C LYS A 7 -9.07 5.46 12.28
N ASN A 8 -7.83 5.75 12.60
CA ASN A 8 -6.91 6.53 11.78
C ASN A 8 -6.04 5.59 10.95
N VAL A 9 -6.16 5.67 9.63
CA VAL A 9 -5.45 4.84 8.67
C VAL A 9 -4.53 5.71 7.83
N VAL A 10 -3.23 5.49 7.92
CA VAL A 10 -2.22 6.18 7.12
C VAL A 10 -1.91 5.36 5.87
N ILE A 11 -1.92 6.01 4.70
CA ILE A 11 -1.58 5.37 3.42
C ILE A 11 -0.43 6.12 2.77
N LEU A 12 0.76 5.53 2.80
CA LEU A 12 1.90 6.02 2.02
C LEU A 12 1.64 5.74 0.54
N GLY A 13 1.60 6.79 -0.28
CA GLY A 13 1.22 6.68 -1.69
C GLY A 13 -0.30 6.53 -1.92
N GLY A 14 -1.14 7.01 -1.01
CA GLY A 14 -2.60 6.87 -1.08
C GLY A 14 -3.27 7.58 -2.25
N ASN A 15 -2.62 8.53 -2.92
CA ASN A 15 -3.12 9.15 -4.15
C ASN A 15 -2.78 8.34 -5.43
N GLY A 16 -1.99 7.27 -5.29
CA GLY A 16 -1.67 6.34 -6.36
C GLY A 16 -2.85 5.42 -6.71
N TYR A 17 -2.67 4.62 -7.75
CA TYR A 17 -3.70 3.72 -8.27
C TYR A 17 -4.19 2.70 -7.22
N ILE A 18 -3.27 1.97 -6.58
CA ILE A 18 -3.62 0.97 -5.55
C ILE A 18 -4.06 1.66 -4.26
N GLY A 19 -3.33 2.68 -3.79
CA GLY A 19 -3.63 3.36 -2.54
C GLY A 19 -5.02 4.01 -2.53
N ASN A 20 -5.41 4.65 -3.65
CA ASN A 20 -6.75 5.23 -3.79
C ASN A 20 -7.85 4.14 -3.72
N THR A 21 -7.65 3.00 -4.38
CA THR A 21 -8.60 1.89 -4.32
C THR A 21 -8.69 1.30 -2.91
N ILE A 22 -7.58 1.20 -2.17
CA ILE A 22 -7.61 0.75 -0.77
C ILE A 22 -8.46 1.71 0.08
N ILE A 23 -8.32 3.03 -0.07
CA ILE A 23 -9.14 4.00 0.65
C ILE A 23 -10.62 3.81 0.30
N GLU A 24 -10.96 3.70 -0.99
CA GLU A 24 -12.34 3.48 -1.45
C GLU A 24 -12.96 2.22 -0.84
N LYS A 25 -12.26 1.07 -0.98
CA LYS A 25 -12.73 -0.23 -0.48
C LYS A 25 -12.82 -0.28 1.06
N TRP A 26 -11.93 0.43 1.76
CA TRP A 26 -12.01 0.50 3.21
C TRP A 26 -13.19 1.35 3.68
N LEU A 27 -13.45 2.48 3.01
CA LEU A 27 -14.63 3.33 3.28
C LEU A 27 -15.97 2.61 3.03
N GLU A 28 -16.02 1.64 2.11
CA GLU A 28 -17.19 0.79 1.92
C GLU A 28 -17.48 -0.08 3.17
N ARG A 29 -16.44 -0.49 3.91
CA ARG A 29 -16.52 -1.34 5.10
C ARG A 29 -16.66 -0.55 6.40
N ASP A 30 -16.00 0.59 6.48
CA ASP A 30 -15.96 1.45 7.68
C ASP A 30 -16.02 2.92 7.26
N LYS A 31 -17.24 3.45 7.23
CA LYS A 31 -17.51 4.84 6.83
C LYS A 31 -17.00 5.87 7.85
N SER A 32 -16.68 5.44 9.06
CA SER A 32 -16.21 6.31 10.14
C SER A 32 -14.69 6.42 10.20
N ALA A 33 -13.95 5.58 9.45
CA ALA A 33 -12.50 5.64 9.42
C ALA A 33 -11.99 6.94 8.79
N GLU A 34 -10.93 7.51 9.37
CA GLU A 34 -10.23 8.68 8.88
C GLU A 34 -8.97 8.23 8.12
N PHE A 35 -8.78 8.74 6.92
CA PHE A 35 -7.65 8.38 6.05
C PHE A 35 -6.69 9.54 5.88
N PHE A 36 -5.40 9.25 6.06
CA PHE A 36 -4.30 10.19 5.89
C PHE A 36 -3.43 9.71 4.72
N SER A 37 -3.74 10.22 3.53
CA SER A 37 -3.07 9.87 2.28
C SER A 37 -1.83 10.72 2.09
N ILE A 38 -0.65 10.16 2.26
CA ILE A 38 0.63 10.88 2.16
C ILE A 38 1.26 10.68 0.79
N SER A 39 1.64 11.79 0.16
CA SER A 39 2.32 11.80 -1.12
C SER A 39 3.10 13.10 -1.34
N ARG A 40 4.06 13.08 -2.26
CA ARG A 40 4.86 14.26 -2.63
C ARG A 40 4.04 15.43 -3.15
N SER A 41 2.91 15.18 -3.78
CA SER A 41 2.04 16.25 -4.30
C SER A 41 1.05 16.78 -3.28
N GLY A 42 0.65 15.98 -2.29
CA GLY A 42 -0.45 16.29 -1.38
C GLY A 42 -1.82 16.44 -2.07
N LYS A 43 -1.93 16.06 -3.34
CA LYS A 43 -3.18 16.17 -4.13
C LYS A 43 -3.96 14.88 -4.07
N GLY A 44 -5.26 14.99 -3.96
CA GLY A 44 -6.18 13.85 -3.87
C GLY A 44 -7.02 13.63 -5.11
N ARG A 45 -7.70 12.49 -5.14
CA ARG A 45 -8.66 12.11 -6.18
C ARG A 45 -10.11 12.11 -5.69
N MET A 46 -10.31 12.03 -4.38
CA MET A 46 -11.64 11.99 -3.77
C MET A 46 -11.90 13.27 -2.99
N SER A 47 -13.15 13.73 -3.04
CA SER A 47 -13.65 14.83 -2.21
C SER A 47 -14.54 14.26 -1.11
N LYS A 48 -13.91 13.75 -0.03
CA LYS A 48 -14.59 13.21 1.16
C LYS A 48 -13.99 13.84 2.40
N SER A 49 -14.82 14.21 3.37
CA SER A 49 -14.41 14.94 4.58
C SER A 49 -13.46 14.15 5.47
N ASN A 50 -13.53 12.82 5.42
CA ASN A 50 -12.68 11.91 6.19
C ASN A 50 -11.48 11.35 5.39
N VAL A 51 -11.10 12.01 4.28
CA VAL A 51 -9.88 11.68 3.53
C VAL A 51 -8.99 12.91 3.43
N HIS A 52 -7.90 12.90 4.15
CA HIS A 52 -6.93 13.98 4.27
C HIS A 52 -5.73 13.72 3.37
N TYR A 53 -5.47 14.62 2.42
CA TYR A 53 -4.33 14.52 1.52
C TYR A 53 -3.18 15.38 2.04
N LEU A 54 -2.10 14.75 2.44
CA LEU A 54 -0.96 15.36 3.10
C LEU A 54 0.27 15.33 2.18
N LYS A 55 1.04 16.41 2.20
CA LYS A 55 2.24 16.54 1.39
C LYS A 55 3.48 16.20 2.23
N ALA A 56 4.16 15.10 1.91
CA ALA A 56 5.47 14.74 2.43
C ALA A 56 6.19 13.79 1.47
N ASP A 57 7.52 13.74 1.55
CA ASP A 57 8.30 12.67 0.92
C ASP A 57 8.26 11.44 1.82
N VAL A 58 7.69 10.36 1.34
CA VAL A 58 7.50 9.11 2.09
C VAL A 58 8.82 8.35 2.37
N THR A 59 9.93 8.83 1.81
CA THR A 59 11.28 8.33 2.08
C THR A 59 11.98 9.09 3.22
N ASP A 60 11.33 10.14 3.72
CA ASP A 60 11.83 11.04 4.78
C ASP A 60 10.94 10.90 6.02
N LEU A 61 11.50 10.31 7.08
CA LEU A 61 10.77 10.04 8.31
C LEU A 61 10.27 11.34 8.98
N GLU A 62 11.09 12.39 9.04
CA GLU A 62 10.74 13.64 9.72
C GLU A 62 9.60 14.36 9.00
N GLN A 63 9.65 14.41 7.67
CA GLN A 63 8.56 14.97 6.88
C GLN A 63 7.25 14.20 7.09
N VAL A 64 7.29 12.87 7.06
CA VAL A 64 6.09 12.06 7.29
C VAL A 64 5.55 12.28 8.70
N GLN A 65 6.40 12.25 9.72
CA GLN A 65 6.00 12.46 11.12
C GLN A 65 5.34 13.83 11.34
N SER A 66 5.86 14.88 10.68
CA SER A 66 5.34 16.25 10.85
C SER A 66 3.89 16.43 10.39
N VAL A 67 3.37 15.53 9.55
CA VAL A 67 2.00 15.59 9.01
C VAL A 67 1.08 14.50 9.55
N LEU A 68 1.59 13.57 10.37
CA LEU A 68 0.77 12.48 10.90
C LEU A 68 -0.19 12.95 12.01
N PRO A 69 -1.36 12.30 12.13
CA PRO A 69 -2.21 12.47 13.31
C PRO A 69 -1.51 11.93 14.57
N GLU A 70 -1.96 12.40 15.73
CA GLU A 70 -1.42 11.98 17.03
C GLU A 70 -1.48 10.45 17.21
N CYS A 71 -2.61 9.86 16.86
CA CYS A 71 -2.82 8.41 16.92
C CYS A 71 -2.94 7.82 15.51
N VAL A 72 -2.31 6.68 15.28
CA VAL A 72 -2.38 5.90 14.04
C VAL A 72 -2.79 4.47 14.40
N ASP A 73 -3.89 3.96 13.83
CA ASP A 73 -4.33 2.58 14.08
C ASP A 73 -3.71 1.61 13.06
N TYR A 74 -3.63 2.03 11.80
CA TYR A 74 -3.05 1.22 10.72
C TYR A 74 -2.21 2.09 9.81
N ILE A 75 -1.15 1.53 9.26
CA ILE A 75 -0.34 2.17 8.23
C ILE A 75 -0.10 1.20 7.07
N VAL A 76 -0.27 1.68 5.84
CA VAL A 76 -0.11 0.88 4.62
C VAL A 76 0.87 1.56 3.68
N ASP A 77 1.86 0.81 3.21
CA ASP A 77 2.76 1.26 2.15
C ASP A 77 2.30 0.75 0.79
N CYS A 78 1.89 1.69 -0.06
CA CYS A 78 1.51 1.48 -1.45
C CYS A 78 2.53 2.07 -2.44
N VAL A 79 3.69 2.50 -1.93
CA VAL A 79 4.77 3.06 -2.76
C VAL A 79 5.59 1.94 -3.37
N GLY A 80 6.06 2.18 -4.58
CA GLY A 80 6.95 1.25 -5.24
C GLY A 80 7.20 1.62 -6.69
N VAL A 81 8.32 1.17 -7.21
CA VAL A 81 8.72 1.35 -8.60
C VAL A 81 9.09 0.01 -9.22
N TYR A 82 8.66 -0.17 -10.47
CA TYR A 82 8.98 -1.35 -11.27
C TYR A 82 10.19 -1.05 -12.16
N THR A 83 11.39 -1.45 -11.72
CA THR A 83 12.65 -1.15 -12.39
C THR A 83 13.71 -2.22 -12.09
N LYS A 84 14.83 -2.18 -12.82
CA LYS A 84 16.08 -2.91 -12.52
C LYS A 84 17.12 -2.06 -11.78
N ASP A 85 16.89 -0.77 -11.71
CA ASP A 85 17.79 0.19 -11.09
C ASP A 85 17.75 0.03 -9.57
N LYS A 86 18.87 -0.39 -9.00
CA LYS A 86 19.00 -0.69 -7.57
C LYS A 86 18.81 0.54 -6.67
N GLU A 87 19.28 1.71 -7.10
CA GLU A 87 19.13 2.95 -6.32
C GLU A 87 17.65 3.36 -6.26
N GLN A 88 16.93 3.24 -7.37
CA GLN A 88 15.49 3.49 -7.38
C GLN A 88 14.71 2.45 -6.58
N LEU A 89 15.11 1.17 -6.63
CA LEU A 89 14.49 0.12 -5.81
C LEU A 89 14.70 0.40 -4.32
N GLU A 90 15.90 0.76 -3.91
CA GLU A 90 16.17 1.14 -2.53
C GLU A 90 15.33 2.35 -2.13
N LYS A 91 15.39 3.42 -2.92
CA LYS A 91 14.70 4.68 -2.63
C LYS A 91 13.17 4.53 -2.56
N TYR A 92 12.55 3.78 -3.47
CA TYR A 92 11.09 3.75 -3.60
C TYR A 92 10.42 2.45 -3.16
N ASN A 93 11.18 1.36 -2.96
CA ASN A 93 10.63 0.11 -2.45
C ASN A 93 11.05 -0.17 -1.01
N LEU A 94 12.27 0.22 -0.61
CA LEU A 94 12.80 -0.10 0.71
C LEU A 94 12.63 1.06 1.71
N LEU A 95 13.02 2.30 1.37
CA LEU A 95 12.95 3.42 2.31
C LEU A 95 11.53 3.70 2.82
N PRO A 96 10.46 3.73 1.98
CA PRO A 96 9.10 3.93 2.49
C PRO A 96 8.68 2.85 3.49
N ALA A 97 9.06 1.59 3.26
CA ALA A 97 8.77 0.50 4.19
C ALA A 97 9.54 0.63 5.52
N LYS A 98 10.78 1.15 5.50
CA LYS A 98 11.53 1.48 6.72
C LYS A 98 10.86 2.62 7.49
N VAL A 99 10.47 3.70 6.79
CA VAL A 99 9.72 4.81 7.39
C VAL A 99 8.41 4.32 8.01
N MET A 100 7.67 3.46 7.31
CA MET A 100 6.44 2.83 7.83
C MET A 100 6.71 2.06 9.12
N LEU A 101 7.80 1.29 9.20
CA LEU A 101 8.15 0.49 10.37
C LEU A 101 8.52 1.37 11.57
N GLU A 102 9.32 2.43 11.36
CA GLU A 102 9.66 3.41 12.40
C GLU A 102 8.42 4.10 12.97
N ILE A 103 7.49 4.51 12.11
CA ILE A 103 6.23 5.09 12.55
C ILE A 103 5.40 4.08 13.34
N ALA A 104 5.36 2.83 12.88
CA ALA A 104 4.64 1.77 13.57
C ALA A 104 5.19 1.53 14.98
N ASP A 105 6.51 1.57 15.14
CA ASP A 105 7.18 1.44 16.45
C ASP A 105 6.81 2.59 17.40
N GLN A 106 6.77 3.81 16.90
CA GLN A 106 6.53 5.02 17.70
C GLN A 106 5.04 5.20 18.05
N LYS A 107 4.13 4.86 17.14
CA LYS A 107 2.69 5.10 17.27
C LYS A 107 1.91 3.91 17.83
N SER A 108 2.57 2.76 18.08
CA SER A 108 1.91 1.54 18.57
C SER A 108 0.71 1.12 17.72
N VAL A 109 0.91 1.06 16.40
CA VAL A 109 -0.15 0.71 15.44
C VAL A 109 -0.68 -0.71 15.65
N LYS A 110 -1.94 -0.96 15.31
CA LYS A 110 -2.59 -2.29 15.37
C LYS A 110 -2.12 -3.25 14.29
N GLY A 111 -1.60 -2.71 13.19
CA GLY A 111 -1.05 -3.50 12.10
C GLY A 111 -0.53 -2.64 10.95
N ILE A 112 0.36 -3.24 10.17
CA ILE A 112 0.96 -2.63 8.99
C ILE A 112 0.63 -3.42 7.73
N GLY A 113 0.39 -2.72 6.61
CA GLY A 113 0.04 -3.28 5.31
C GLY A 113 1.12 -3.02 4.28
N TYR A 114 1.36 -3.98 3.39
CA TYR A 114 2.36 -3.83 2.33
C TYR A 114 1.93 -4.44 1.00
N ILE A 115 2.30 -3.77 -0.10
CA ILE A 115 2.09 -4.28 -1.46
C ILE A 115 3.40 -4.82 -2.00
N GLY A 116 3.51 -6.14 -2.03
CA GLY A 116 4.61 -6.88 -2.62
C GLY A 116 4.54 -6.94 -4.16
N GLY A 117 5.12 -7.99 -4.73
CA GLY A 117 5.06 -8.27 -6.16
C GLY A 117 5.92 -9.47 -6.53
N VAL A 118 5.34 -10.40 -7.27
CA VAL A 118 6.01 -11.67 -7.65
C VAL A 118 6.37 -11.77 -9.12
N MET A 119 6.08 -10.72 -9.90
CA MET A 119 6.35 -10.72 -11.34
C MET A 119 7.12 -9.47 -11.75
N GLY A 120 8.22 -9.67 -12.46
CA GLY A 120 9.06 -8.58 -12.94
C GLY A 120 10.54 -8.97 -13.05
N PRO A 121 11.42 -7.99 -13.26
CA PRO A 121 12.86 -8.19 -13.16
C PRO A 121 13.25 -8.81 -11.81
N LYS A 122 14.30 -9.60 -11.81
CA LYS A 122 14.77 -10.28 -10.59
C LYS A 122 15.09 -9.28 -9.47
N GLU A 123 15.71 -8.17 -9.81
CA GLU A 123 16.07 -7.11 -8.87
C GLU A 123 14.82 -6.53 -8.18
N PHE A 124 13.74 -6.34 -8.93
CA PHE A 124 12.46 -5.88 -8.39
C PHE A 124 11.83 -6.91 -7.45
N THR A 125 11.72 -8.17 -7.87
CA THR A 125 11.11 -9.23 -7.05
C THR A 125 11.93 -9.52 -5.80
N ASP A 126 13.26 -9.51 -5.90
CA ASP A 126 14.17 -9.65 -4.75
C ASP A 126 13.99 -8.49 -3.76
N SER A 127 13.89 -7.25 -4.25
CA SER A 127 13.62 -6.06 -3.42
C SER A 127 12.30 -6.20 -2.66
N LYS A 128 11.21 -6.63 -3.33
CA LYS A 128 9.91 -6.84 -2.70
C LYS A 128 9.93 -7.96 -1.65
N SER A 129 10.59 -9.07 -1.96
CA SER A 129 10.76 -10.19 -1.03
C SER A 129 11.60 -9.81 0.20
N TYR A 130 12.66 -9.02 0.01
CA TYR A 130 13.48 -8.52 1.10
C TYR A 130 12.67 -7.63 2.06
N VAL A 131 11.87 -6.71 1.53
CA VAL A 131 10.98 -5.86 2.36
C VAL A 131 9.99 -6.71 3.15
N ILE A 132 9.34 -7.70 2.53
CA ILE A 132 8.41 -8.59 3.23
C ILE A 132 9.12 -9.33 4.36
N GLN A 133 10.32 -9.88 4.14
CA GLN A 133 11.10 -10.55 5.18
C GLN A 133 11.45 -9.60 6.33
N MET A 134 11.90 -8.37 6.02
CA MET A 134 12.18 -7.33 7.02
C MET A 134 10.94 -7.02 7.88
N LEU A 135 9.79 -6.81 7.24
CA LEU A 135 8.55 -6.51 7.94
C LEU A 135 8.10 -7.71 8.81
N CYS A 136 8.13 -8.93 8.27
CA CYS A 136 7.75 -10.13 9.01
C CYS A 136 8.68 -10.46 10.19
N SER A 137 9.91 -9.93 10.19
CA SER A 137 10.85 -10.06 11.31
C SER A 137 10.60 -9.02 12.42
N SER A 138 9.69 -8.07 12.21
CA SER A 138 9.32 -7.08 13.21
C SER A 138 8.31 -7.64 14.24
N LYS A 139 8.09 -6.89 15.31
CA LYS A 139 7.08 -7.23 16.34
C LYS A 139 5.64 -6.94 15.93
N HIS A 140 5.43 -6.28 14.78
CA HIS A 140 4.12 -5.83 14.37
C HIS A 140 3.32 -6.91 13.66
N LYS A 141 1.99 -6.79 13.71
CA LYS A 141 1.11 -7.56 12.85
C LYS A 141 1.23 -7.08 11.42
N ILE A 142 1.62 -7.99 10.52
CA ILE A 142 1.85 -7.71 9.11
C ILE A 142 0.74 -8.31 8.25
N ALA A 143 0.17 -7.49 7.37
CA ALA A 143 -0.66 -7.94 6.26
C ALA A 143 0.01 -7.55 4.94
N TYR A 144 0.22 -8.51 4.05
CA TYR A 144 0.75 -8.21 2.72
C TYR A 144 0.04 -9.01 1.64
N VAL A 145 0.11 -8.50 0.43
CA VAL A 145 -0.35 -9.14 -0.80
C VAL A 145 0.74 -9.08 -1.84
N GLU A 146 0.88 -10.13 -2.62
CA GLU A 146 1.92 -10.28 -3.64
C GLU A 146 1.30 -10.49 -5.03
N PRO A 147 0.78 -9.40 -5.65
CA PRO A 147 0.18 -9.51 -6.95
C PRO A 147 1.22 -9.82 -8.05
N THR A 148 0.76 -10.44 -9.10
CA THR A 148 1.46 -10.52 -10.39
C THR A 148 1.29 -9.20 -11.13
N LEU A 149 0.23 -9.07 -11.91
CA LEU A 149 -0.17 -7.85 -12.59
C LEU A 149 -1.49 -7.36 -12.01
N VAL A 150 -1.54 -6.08 -11.62
CA VAL A 150 -2.76 -5.44 -11.10
C VAL A 150 -3.47 -4.69 -12.23
N TYR A 151 -4.79 -4.91 -12.39
CA TYR A 151 -5.60 -4.28 -13.43
C TYR A 151 -6.97 -3.84 -12.89
N GLY A 152 -7.69 -3.04 -13.66
CA GLY A 152 -9.02 -2.52 -13.32
C GLY A 152 -9.05 -1.01 -13.07
N ASN A 153 -10.20 -0.48 -12.66
CA ASN A 153 -10.44 0.93 -12.32
C ASN A 153 -9.84 1.94 -13.32
N GLY A 154 -10.02 1.66 -14.63
CA GLY A 154 -9.58 2.56 -15.70
C GLY A 154 -8.06 2.60 -15.95
N ARG A 155 -7.26 1.72 -15.34
CA ARG A 155 -5.83 1.62 -15.65
C ARG A 155 -5.62 1.26 -17.11
N ASN A 156 -4.96 2.14 -17.87
CA ASN A 156 -4.73 1.98 -19.30
C ASN A 156 -3.26 2.25 -19.65
N ASP A 157 -2.34 1.51 -19.03
CA ASP A 157 -0.91 1.55 -19.33
C ASP A 157 -0.44 0.31 -20.12
N THR A 158 0.83 0.29 -20.48
CA THR A 158 1.43 -0.82 -21.24
C THR A 158 1.27 -2.16 -20.52
N LEU A 159 1.33 -2.17 -19.17
CA LEU A 159 1.17 -3.39 -18.38
C LEU A 159 -0.28 -3.89 -18.44
N SER A 160 -1.28 -2.99 -18.44
CA SER A 160 -2.68 -3.38 -18.53
C SER A 160 -3.03 -4.05 -19.88
N LYS A 161 -2.31 -3.73 -20.95
CA LYS A 161 -2.45 -4.38 -22.26
C LYS A 161 -1.99 -5.85 -22.28
N MET A 162 -1.17 -6.25 -21.30
CA MET A 162 -0.73 -7.65 -21.16
C MET A 162 -1.76 -8.53 -20.41
N VAL A 163 -2.80 -7.94 -19.82
CA VAL A 163 -3.82 -8.65 -19.03
C VAL A 163 -4.48 -9.81 -19.80
N PRO A 164 -4.92 -9.67 -21.07
CA PRO A 164 -5.53 -10.78 -21.81
C PRO A 164 -4.57 -11.98 -21.97
N LEU A 165 -3.31 -11.71 -22.28
CA LEU A 165 -2.27 -12.73 -22.43
C LEU A 165 -2.00 -13.44 -21.11
N LEU A 166 -1.87 -12.68 -20.02
CA LEU A 166 -1.63 -13.24 -18.69
C LEU A 166 -2.84 -13.99 -18.12
N LYS A 167 -4.07 -13.58 -18.45
CA LYS A 167 -5.28 -14.35 -18.13
C LYS A 167 -5.26 -15.72 -18.80
N PHE A 168 -4.86 -15.77 -20.06
CA PHE A 168 -4.71 -17.04 -20.80
C PHE A 168 -3.61 -17.92 -20.17
N ALA A 169 -2.45 -17.35 -19.87
CA ALA A 169 -1.36 -18.06 -19.17
C ALA A 169 -1.77 -18.49 -17.75
N GLY A 170 -2.59 -17.70 -17.06
CA GLY A 170 -3.12 -18.00 -15.73
C GLY A 170 -4.08 -19.21 -15.66
N ILE A 171 -4.58 -19.69 -16.79
CA ILE A 171 -5.32 -20.95 -16.90
C ILE A 171 -4.40 -22.13 -16.56
N PHE A 172 -3.12 -22.04 -16.96
CA PHE A 172 -2.12 -23.08 -16.76
C PHE A 172 -1.33 -22.93 -15.45
N SER A 173 -1.29 -21.73 -14.86
CA SER A 173 -0.60 -21.46 -13.61
C SER A 173 -1.28 -20.39 -12.78
N LYS A 174 -1.76 -20.75 -11.59
CA LYS A 174 -2.36 -19.80 -10.63
C LYS A 174 -1.41 -18.65 -10.27
N LYS A 175 -0.08 -18.89 -10.33
CA LYS A 175 0.96 -17.90 -10.05
C LYS A 175 1.07 -16.79 -11.10
N MET A 176 0.46 -16.95 -12.28
CA MET A 176 0.51 -15.96 -13.38
C MET A 176 -0.80 -15.19 -13.54
N LYS A 177 -1.83 -15.48 -12.74
CA LYS A 177 -3.15 -14.88 -12.86
C LYS A 177 -3.11 -13.39 -12.46
N PRO A 178 -3.50 -12.46 -13.37
CA PRO A 178 -3.64 -11.06 -13.00
C PRO A 178 -4.71 -10.85 -11.95
N VAL A 179 -4.53 -9.87 -11.07
CA VAL A 179 -5.45 -9.56 -9.96
C VAL A 179 -6.16 -8.24 -10.23
N LYS A 180 -7.47 -8.19 -10.02
CA LYS A 180 -8.19 -6.91 -10.02
C LYS A 180 -7.73 -6.07 -8.83
N VAL A 181 -7.60 -4.76 -9.02
CA VAL A 181 -7.19 -3.84 -7.96
C VAL A 181 -8.18 -3.85 -6.78
N ASP A 182 -9.46 -4.03 -7.05
CA ASP A 182 -10.49 -4.14 -6.00
C ASP A 182 -10.28 -5.40 -5.15
N ASP A 183 -10.07 -6.57 -5.80
CA ASP A 183 -9.85 -7.85 -5.11
C ASP A 183 -8.56 -7.78 -4.26
N LEU A 184 -7.51 -7.13 -4.79
CA LEU A 184 -6.26 -6.91 -4.07
C LEU A 184 -6.47 -6.04 -2.82
N ALA A 185 -7.20 -4.94 -2.96
CA ALA A 185 -7.51 -4.04 -1.85
C ALA A 185 -8.32 -4.77 -0.78
N ASP A 186 -9.36 -5.50 -1.20
CA ASP A 186 -10.21 -6.28 -0.30
C ASP A 186 -9.43 -7.37 0.45
N GLU A 187 -8.49 -8.05 -0.22
CA GLU A 187 -7.62 -9.06 0.40
C GLU A 187 -6.72 -8.43 1.47
N LEU A 188 -6.02 -7.33 1.13
CA LEU A 188 -5.12 -6.65 2.06
C LEU A 188 -5.87 -6.16 3.29
N ILE A 189 -6.99 -5.44 3.11
CA ILE A 189 -7.81 -4.92 4.20
C ILE A 189 -8.29 -6.06 5.09
N SER A 190 -8.78 -7.16 4.51
CA SER A 190 -9.28 -8.32 5.26
C SER A 190 -8.19 -8.99 6.11
N LYS A 191 -6.94 -9.04 5.62
CA LYS A 191 -5.80 -9.55 6.39
C LYS A 191 -5.38 -8.60 7.52
N LEU A 192 -5.48 -7.28 7.26
CA LEU A 192 -4.99 -6.26 8.18
C LEU A 192 -5.91 -6.06 9.40
N ILE A 193 -7.23 -6.11 9.20
CA ILE A 193 -8.22 -5.83 10.26
C ILE A 193 -8.72 -7.07 11.02
N LYS A 194 -8.30 -8.27 10.62
CA LYS A 194 -8.57 -9.53 11.37
C LYS A 194 -7.79 -9.55 12.68
#